data_1994110cf335d31a3f20940ad33cf203
#
_entry.id   1994110cf335d31a3f20940ad33cf203
#
_cell.length_a   1.000
_cell.length_b   1.000
_cell.length_c   1.000
_cell.angle_alpha   90.00
_cell.angle_beta   90.00
_cell.angle_gamma   90.00
#
_symmetry.space_group_name_H-M   'P 1'
#
loop_
_entity.id
_entity.type
_entity.pdbx_description
1 polymer ?
#
loop_
_entity_poly.entity_id
_entity_poly.type
_entity_poly.pdbx_seq_one_letter_code
_entity_poly.pdbx_strand_id
1 'polypeptide(L)'
;RFAVDCSKGTYIRTLCADIGRKLGVPAAMASLVRTSSGSMTLPMCLTLEEIERLAQTGELAPRLIPADRAIGHLPACTVADADALRAQQGQKINLPVSARSEVPAIGEDAVEPGQTQSVWRVYAAKGDFVGLFAPDLARGLLVPVKVWN
;
A
#
# COMPACT_ATOMS: atom_id res chain seq x y z
N ARG A 1 -20.07 0.21 -22.84
CA ARG A 1 -19.43 0.68 -21.61
C ARG A 1 -19.36 -0.48 -20.63
N PHE A 2 -18.21 -0.66 -19.95
CA PHE A 2 -18.02 -1.70 -18.93
C PHE A 2 -17.11 -1.16 -17.81
N ALA A 3 -17.19 -1.78 -16.64
CA ALA A 3 -16.26 -1.60 -15.55
C ALA A 3 -15.34 -2.82 -15.46
N VAL A 4 -14.11 -2.62 -15.02
CA VAL A 4 -13.14 -3.69 -14.85
C VAL A 4 -12.38 -3.49 -13.55
N ASP A 5 -12.24 -4.57 -12.80
CA ASP A 5 -11.32 -4.68 -11.69
C ASP A 5 -10.11 -5.52 -12.14
N CYS A 6 -8.91 -5.00 -11.96
CA CYS A 6 -7.70 -5.60 -12.50
C CYS A 6 -6.46 -5.29 -11.65
N SER A 7 -5.48 -6.19 -11.72
CA SER A 7 -4.20 -6.01 -11.07
C SER A 7 -3.33 -4.93 -11.74
N LYS A 8 -2.24 -4.55 -11.07
CA LYS A 8 -1.20 -3.69 -11.65
C LYS A 8 -0.66 -4.31 -12.96
N GLY A 9 -0.33 -3.45 -13.93
CA GLY A 9 0.23 -3.88 -15.21
C GLY A 9 -0.81 -4.20 -16.29
N THR A 10 -2.12 -4.22 -15.98
CA THR A 10 -3.17 -4.43 -16.97
C THR A 10 -3.39 -3.16 -17.81
N TYR A 11 -3.20 -3.28 -19.11
CA TYR A 11 -3.42 -2.19 -20.07
C TYR A 11 -4.84 -2.23 -20.63
N ILE A 12 -5.70 -1.31 -20.21
CA ILE A 12 -7.11 -1.27 -20.61
C ILE A 12 -7.29 -1.06 -22.11
N ARG A 13 -6.37 -0.34 -22.77
CA ARG A 13 -6.37 -0.20 -24.24
C ARG A 13 -6.21 -1.55 -24.94
N THR A 14 -5.30 -2.37 -24.44
CA THR A 14 -5.09 -3.72 -24.97
C THR A 14 -6.30 -4.61 -24.72
N LEU A 15 -6.87 -4.55 -23.52
CA LEU A 15 -8.09 -5.28 -23.17
C LEU A 15 -9.25 -4.92 -24.12
N CYS A 16 -9.45 -3.64 -24.46
CA CYS A 16 -10.48 -3.25 -25.43
C CYS A 16 -10.23 -3.83 -26.82
N ALA A 17 -8.99 -3.82 -27.30
CA ALA A 17 -8.62 -4.42 -28.58
C ALA A 17 -8.81 -5.94 -28.57
N ASP A 18 -8.50 -6.62 -27.47
CA ASP A 18 -8.67 -8.07 -27.31
C ASP A 18 -10.14 -8.47 -27.31
N ILE A 19 -10.98 -7.69 -26.62
CA ILE A 19 -12.45 -7.87 -26.65
C ILE A 19 -12.96 -7.73 -28.09
N GLY A 20 -12.52 -6.71 -28.81
CA GLY A 20 -12.91 -6.50 -30.21
C GLY A 20 -12.52 -7.68 -31.10
N ARG A 21 -11.27 -8.16 -30.95
CA ARG A 21 -10.79 -9.35 -31.69
C ARG A 21 -11.66 -10.59 -31.41
N LYS A 22 -12.01 -10.81 -30.14
CA LYS A 22 -12.87 -11.96 -29.76
C LYS A 22 -14.30 -11.85 -30.30
N LEU A 23 -14.81 -10.63 -30.46
CA LEU A 23 -16.14 -10.36 -31.02
C LEU A 23 -16.14 -10.27 -32.56
N GLY A 24 -14.98 -10.35 -33.21
CA GLY A 24 -14.86 -10.21 -34.67
C GLY A 24 -15.08 -8.79 -35.19
N VAL A 25 -14.96 -7.75 -34.33
CA VAL A 25 -15.16 -6.35 -34.70
C VAL A 25 -13.97 -5.49 -34.20
N PRO A 26 -13.58 -4.44 -34.95
CA PRO A 26 -12.60 -3.49 -34.46
C PRO A 26 -13.11 -2.78 -33.20
N ALA A 27 -12.25 -2.69 -32.18
CA ALA A 27 -12.58 -1.97 -30.96
C ALA A 27 -11.40 -1.16 -30.46
N ALA A 28 -11.70 0.03 -29.91
CA ALA A 28 -10.75 0.93 -29.30
C ALA A 28 -11.31 1.54 -28.01
N MET A 29 -10.41 1.93 -27.12
CA MET A 29 -10.78 2.63 -25.90
C MET A 29 -11.09 4.10 -26.22
N ALA A 30 -12.36 4.50 -26.08
CA ALA A 30 -12.81 5.88 -26.32
C ALA A 30 -12.51 6.79 -25.10
N SER A 31 -12.72 6.28 -23.90
CA SER A 31 -12.47 7.01 -22.66
C SER A 31 -12.16 6.05 -21.52
N LEU A 32 -11.47 6.54 -20.50
CA LEU A 32 -11.16 5.80 -19.30
C LEU A 32 -11.29 6.70 -18.08
N VAL A 33 -11.97 6.21 -17.06
CA VAL A 33 -12.00 6.82 -15.74
C VAL A 33 -11.54 5.79 -14.72
N ARG A 34 -10.51 6.11 -13.97
CA ARG A 34 -10.08 5.29 -12.82
C ARG A 34 -10.94 5.67 -11.63
N THR A 35 -11.75 4.75 -11.13
CA THR A 35 -12.66 4.97 -10.00
C THR A 35 -12.03 4.64 -8.66
N SER A 36 -11.01 3.76 -8.65
CA SER A 36 -10.24 3.41 -7.45
C SER A 36 -8.82 2.93 -7.78
N SER A 37 -7.95 2.99 -6.79
CA SER A 37 -6.60 2.40 -6.81
C SER A 37 -6.21 2.05 -5.37
N GLY A 38 -6.17 0.75 -5.06
CA GLY A 38 -6.06 0.28 -3.67
C GLY A 38 -7.24 0.80 -2.83
N SER A 39 -6.96 1.39 -1.68
CA SER A 39 -7.96 1.99 -0.80
C SER A 39 -8.43 3.38 -1.23
N MET A 40 -7.78 3.99 -2.24
CA MET A 40 -8.12 5.33 -2.73
C MET A 40 -9.25 5.27 -3.74
N THR A 41 -10.33 6.02 -3.50
CA THR A 41 -11.49 6.11 -4.39
C THR A 41 -11.64 7.50 -4.98
N LEU A 42 -12.32 7.62 -6.13
CA LEU A 42 -12.48 8.88 -6.83
C LEU A 42 -13.10 10.00 -5.96
N PRO A 43 -14.09 9.76 -5.09
CA PRO A 43 -14.61 10.78 -4.19
C PRO A 43 -13.60 11.35 -3.18
N MET A 44 -12.48 10.67 -2.94
CA MET A 44 -11.41 11.14 -2.06
C MET A 44 -10.41 12.04 -2.79
N CYS A 45 -10.49 12.12 -4.12
CA CYS A 45 -9.58 12.88 -4.94
C CYS A 45 -10.02 14.35 -5.02
N LEU A 46 -9.04 15.24 -5.17
CA LEU A 46 -9.23 16.65 -5.47
C LEU A 46 -8.85 16.91 -6.91
N THR A 47 -9.48 17.88 -7.55
CA THR A 47 -9.03 18.36 -8.86
C THR A 47 -7.78 19.21 -8.71
N LEU A 48 -7.05 19.44 -9.80
CA LEU A 48 -5.84 20.28 -9.76
C LEU A 48 -6.17 21.71 -9.33
N GLU A 49 -7.31 22.25 -9.79
CA GLU A 49 -7.80 23.59 -9.42
C GLU A 49 -8.14 23.67 -7.93
N GLU A 50 -8.76 22.62 -7.36
CA GLU A 50 -9.02 22.55 -5.93
C GLU A 50 -7.73 22.49 -5.11
N ILE A 51 -6.73 21.71 -5.56
CA ILE A 51 -5.42 21.63 -4.90
C ILE A 51 -4.74 23.00 -4.91
N GLU A 52 -4.74 23.69 -6.05
CA GLU A 52 -4.14 25.02 -6.18
C GLU A 52 -4.82 26.03 -5.24
N ARG A 53 -6.15 26.08 -5.24
CA ARG A 53 -6.91 26.94 -4.33
C ARG A 53 -6.61 26.66 -2.87
N LEU A 54 -6.63 25.39 -2.45
CA LEU A 54 -6.36 24.97 -1.08
C LEU A 54 -4.91 25.27 -0.65
N ALA A 55 -3.96 25.17 -1.58
CA ALA A 55 -2.57 25.53 -1.32
C ALA A 55 -2.41 27.04 -1.05
N GLN A 56 -3.10 27.89 -1.84
CA GLN A 56 -3.09 29.35 -1.68
C GLN A 56 -3.71 29.80 -0.35
N THR A 57 -4.74 29.09 0.13
CA THR A 57 -5.41 29.38 1.41
C THR A 57 -4.76 28.71 2.62
N GLY A 58 -3.74 27.87 2.44
CA GLY A 58 -3.11 27.09 3.52
C GLY A 58 -3.94 25.93 4.03
N GLU A 59 -5.04 25.57 3.35
CA GLU A 59 -5.99 24.51 3.74
C GLU A 59 -5.66 23.13 3.15
N LEU A 60 -4.57 23.00 2.38
CA LEU A 60 -4.21 21.75 1.71
C LEU A 60 -3.71 20.71 2.69
N ALA A 61 -2.87 21.09 3.66
CA ALA A 61 -2.21 20.14 4.57
C ALA A 61 -3.19 19.21 5.31
N PRO A 62 -4.34 19.67 5.86
CA PRO A 62 -5.32 18.79 6.49
C PRO A 62 -6.02 17.81 5.53
N ARG A 63 -5.94 18.05 4.22
CA ARG A 63 -6.55 17.22 3.18
C ARG A 63 -5.60 16.12 2.67
N LEU A 64 -4.32 16.19 3.02
CA LEU A 64 -3.34 15.16 2.65
C LEU A 64 -3.61 13.88 3.43
N ILE A 65 -3.62 12.77 2.72
CA ILE A 65 -3.75 11.45 3.33
C ILE A 65 -2.36 11.01 3.82
N PRO A 66 -2.18 10.74 5.11
CA PRO A 66 -0.92 10.22 5.63
C PRO A 66 -0.50 8.93 4.93
N ALA A 67 0.81 8.75 4.74
CA ALA A 67 1.36 7.62 3.99
C ALA A 67 0.93 6.26 4.58
N ASP A 68 0.90 6.14 5.90
CA ASP A 68 0.49 4.93 6.62
C ASP A 68 -0.99 4.59 6.41
N ARG A 69 -1.86 5.61 6.26
CA ARG A 69 -3.29 5.43 5.93
C ARG A 69 -3.49 4.99 4.49
N ALA A 70 -2.67 5.49 3.57
CA ALA A 70 -2.72 5.10 2.16
C ALA A 70 -2.47 3.60 1.96
N ILE A 71 -1.70 2.98 2.85
CA ILE A 71 -1.37 1.56 2.87
C ILE A 71 -2.05 0.80 4.03
N GLY A 72 -3.20 1.29 4.48
CA GLY A 72 -3.95 0.78 5.63
C GLY A 72 -4.35 -0.69 5.55
N HIS A 73 -4.33 -1.29 4.37
CA HIS A 73 -4.59 -2.72 4.13
C HIS A 73 -3.46 -3.64 4.60
N LEU A 74 -2.25 -3.10 4.83
CA LEU A 74 -1.14 -3.89 5.37
C LEU A 74 -1.30 -4.09 6.88
N PRO A 75 -0.88 -5.24 7.42
CA PRO A 75 -0.87 -5.46 8.87
C PRO A 75 0.02 -4.42 9.57
N ALA A 76 -0.25 -4.19 10.86
CA ALA A 76 0.46 -3.21 11.64
C ALA A 76 0.90 -3.79 12.99
N CYS A 77 2.01 -3.29 13.53
CA CYS A 77 2.41 -3.56 14.90
C CYS A 77 3.01 -2.31 15.55
N THR A 78 2.96 -2.29 16.88
CA THR A 78 3.56 -1.24 17.70
C THR A 78 4.78 -1.78 18.42
N VAL A 79 5.85 -0.99 18.43
CA VAL A 79 7.11 -1.32 19.10
C VAL A 79 7.41 -0.28 20.18
N ALA A 80 8.27 -0.64 21.15
CA ALA A 80 8.74 0.30 22.15
C ALA A 80 9.52 1.46 21.51
N ASP A 81 9.49 2.65 22.14
CA ASP A 81 10.14 3.85 21.58
C ASP A 81 11.64 3.65 21.35
N ALA A 82 12.33 2.87 22.20
CA ALA A 82 13.73 2.54 22.01
C ALA A 82 13.97 1.70 20.73
N ASP A 83 13.06 0.78 20.42
CA ASP A 83 13.10 0.00 19.17
C ASP A 83 12.72 0.86 17.97
N ALA A 84 11.75 1.77 18.13
CA ALA A 84 11.38 2.72 17.09
C ALA A 84 12.56 3.60 16.67
N LEU A 85 13.35 4.11 17.62
CA LEU A 85 14.57 4.90 17.33
C LEU A 85 15.60 4.09 16.54
N ARG A 86 15.82 2.82 16.91
CA ARG A 86 16.73 1.93 16.16
C ARG A 86 16.19 1.63 14.76
N ALA A 87 14.89 1.42 14.65
CA ALA A 87 14.20 1.18 13.39
C ALA A 87 14.32 2.37 12.43
N GLN A 88 14.19 3.61 12.93
CA GLN A 88 14.39 4.84 12.17
C GLN A 88 15.81 4.97 11.60
N GLN A 89 16.79 4.38 12.27
CA GLN A 89 18.17 4.29 11.78
C GLN A 89 18.40 3.12 10.79
N GLY A 90 17.33 2.44 10.38
CA GLY A 90 17.40 1.30 9.45
C GLY A 90 17.91 0.01 10.08
N GLN A 91 17.93 -0.08 11.42
CA GLN A 91 18.35 -1.29 12.11
C GLN A 91 17.21 -2.33 12.17
N LYS A 92 17.56 -3.59 12.21
CA LYS A 92 16.63 -4.68 12.53
C LYS A 92 16.24 -4.57 14.00
N ILE A 93 14.96 -4.80 14.29
CA ILE A 93 14.41 -4.75 15.64
C ILE A 93 13.70 -6.06 15.97
N ASN A 94 13.43 -6.31 17.25
CA ASN A 94 12.72 -7.51 17.66
C ASN A 94 11.26 -7.48 17.21
N LEU A 95 10.75 -8.63 16.76
CA LEU A 95 9.33 -8.80 16.48
C LEU A 95 8.56 -8.83 17.81
N PRO A 96 7.60 -7.89 18.03
CA PRO A 96 6.81 -7.88 19.26
C PRO A 96 6.06 -9.21 19.48
N VAL A 97 5.97 -9.66 20.72
CA VAL A 97 5.28 -10.91 21.07
C VAL A 97 3.80 -10.86 20.67
N SER A 98 3.15 -9.70 20.85
CA SER A 98 1.76 -9.45 20.44
C SER A 98 1.53 -9.62 18.93
N ALA A 99 2.54 -9.30 18.14
CA ALA A 99 2.45 -9.37 16.67
C ALA A 99 2.71 -10.79 16.12
N ARG A 100 3.26 -11.70 16.93
CA ARG A 100 3.57 -13.08 16.49
C ARG A 100 2.31 -13.91 16.22
N SER A 101 1.20 -13.62 16.89
CA SER A 101 -0.08 -14.32 16.70
C SER A 101 -0.86 -13.82 15.48
N GLU A 102 -0.52 -12.64 14.95
CA GLU A 102 -1.20 -12.05 13.79
C GLU A 102 -0.53 -12.41 12.46
N VAL A 103 0.61 -13.10 12.52
CA VAL A 103 1.24 -13.61 11.30
C VAL A 103 0.42 -14.80 10.82
N PRO A 104 -0.18 -14.75 9.61
CA PRO A 104 -0.82 -15.92 9.04
C PRO A 104 0.20 -17.07 9.03
N ALA A 105 -0.17 -18.23 9.52
CA ALA A 105 0.62 -19.45 9.36
C ALA A 105 0.68 -19.75 7.84
N ILE A 106 1.70 -19.24 7.18
CA ILE A 106 2.01 -19.59 5.80
C ILE A 106 2.55 -21.01 5.91
N GLY A 107 1.74 -21.99 5.51
CA GLY A 107 2.18 -23.36 5.35
C GLY A 107 3.44 -23.37 4.48
N GLU A 108 4.40 -24.21 4.83
CA GLU A 108 5.72 -24.32 4.17
C GLU A 108 5.61 -24.63 2.66
N ASP A 109 4.41 -24.94 2.15
CA ASP A 109 4.16 -25.37 0.77
C ASP A 109 3.60 -24.29 -0.19
N ALA A 110 3.50 -23.00 0.23
CA ALA A 110 2.81 -21.97 -0.54
C ALA A 110 3.63 -20.70 -0.81
N VAL A 111 4.93 -20.81 -1.03
CA VAL A 111 5.69 -19.68 -1.59
C VAL A 111 5.80 -19.86 -3.10
N GLU A 112 4.78 -19.40 -3.82
CA GLU A 112 4.91 -19.16 -5.25
C GLU A 112 6.06 -18.15 -5.48
N PRO A 113 6.96 -18.36 -6.46
CA PRO A 113 8.02 -17.42 -6.77
C PRO A 113 7.41 -16.12 -7.27
N GLY A 114 7.35 -15.09 -6.39
CA GLY A 114 6.74 -13.78 -6.65
C GLY A 114 5.79 -13.29 -5.55
N GLN A 115 5.47 -14.08 -4.55
CA GLN A 115 4.71 -13.59 -3.38
C GLN A 115 5.63 -12.72 -2.53
N THR A 116 5.31 -11.44 -2.48
CA THR A 116 5.94 -10.43 -1.64
C THR A 116 5.79 -10.87 -0.18
N GLN A 117 6.90 -11.05 0.53
CA GLN A 117 6.89 -11.22 2.00
C GLN A 117 5.89 -10.22 2.58
N SER A 118 5.02 -10.66 3.49
CA SER A 118 4.05 -9.77 4.11
C SER A 118 4.81 -8.61 4.77
N VAL A 119 4.57 -7.40 4.26
CA VAL A 119 5.20 -6.18 4.78
C VAL A 119 4.27 -5.58 5.82
N TRP A 120 4.80 -5.16 6.95
CA TRP A 120 4.06 -4.63 8.08
C TRP A 120 4.34 -3.16 8.29
N ARG A 121 3.31 -2.42 8.68
CA ARG A 121 3.43 -1.05 9.17
C ARG A 121 3.89 -1.08 10.62
N VAL A 122 4.98 -0.40 10.92
CA VAL A 122 5.53 -0.33 12.28
C VAL A 122 5.30 1.06 12.85
N TYR A 123 4.81 1.11 14.08
CA TYR A 123 4.53 2.34 14.83
C TYR A 123 5.31 2.35 16.15
N ALA A 124 5.75 3.53 16.59
CA ALA A 124 6.23 3.75 17.93
C ALA A 124 5.08 3.66 18.94
N ALA A 125 5.39 3.44 20.23
CA ALA A 125 4.39 3.35 21.29
C ALA A 125 3.49 4.59 21.40
N LYS A 126 4.02 5.78 21.07
CA LYS A 126 3.29 7.04 21.02
C LYS A 126 2.45 7.26 19.75
N GLY A 127 2.47 6.32 18.80
CA GLY A 127 1.64 6.32 17.60
C GLY A 127 2.32 6.86 16.34
N ASP A 128 3.58 7.26 16.38
CA ASP A 128 4.30 7.75 15.20
C ASP A 128 4.59 6.59 14.24
N PHE A 129 4.33 6.81 12.96
CA PHE A 129 4.65 5.84 11.92
C PHE A 129 6.16 5.80 11.66
N VAL A 130 6.76 4.63 11.85
CA VAL A 130 8.19 4.41 11.70
C VAL A 130 8.56 3.96 10.30
N GLY A 131 7.73 3.09 9.70
CA GLY A 131 8.02 2.57 8.37
C GLY A 131 7.40 1.21 8.07
N LEU A 132 7.92 0.60 7.02
CA LEU A 132 7.54 -0.73 6.53
C LEU A 132 8.66 -1.72 6.84
N PHE A 133 8.29 -2.85 7.42
CA PHE A 133 9.21 -3.91 7.84
C PHE A 133 8.70 -5.28 7.41
N ALA A 134 9.60 -6.16 7.01
CA ALA A 134 9.30 -7.56 6.74
C ALA A 134 9.59 -8.41 7.99
N PRO A 135 8.65 -9.26 8.46
CA PRO A 135 8.91 -10.15 9.58
C PRO A 135 9.83 -11.31 9.15
N ASP A 136 10.92 -11.50 9.87
CA ASP A 136 11.77 -12.71 9.84
C ASP A 136 11.37 -13.57 11.04
N LEU A 137 10.43 -14.48 10.82
CA LEU A 137 9.86 -15.32 11.88
C LEU A 137 10.89 -16.29 12.47
N ALA A 138 11.79 -16.80 11.63
CA ALA A 138 12.81 -17.74 12.08
C ALA A 138 13.76 -17.10 13.09
N ARG A 139 14.03 -15.80 12.94
CA ARG A 139 14.92 -15.05 13.83
C ARG A 139 14.17 -14.19 14.85
N GLY A 140 12.84 -14.09 14.75
CA GLY A 140 12.03 -13.23 15.60
C GLY A 140 12.33 -11.73 15.42
N LEU A 141 12.65 -11.31 14.21
CA LEU A 141 13.04 -9.94 13.88
C LEU A 141 12.10 -9.29 12.88
N LEU A 142 12.07 -7.96 12.90
CA LEU A 142 11.52 -7.10 11.85
C LEU A 142 12.69 -6.49 11.08
N VAL A 143 12.72 -6.73 9.76
CA VAL A 143 13.75 -6.25 8.84
C VAL A 143 13.23 -5.04 8.09
N PRO A 144 13.93 -3.90 8.10
CA PRO A 144 13.47 -2.69 7.44
C PRO A 144 13.37 -2.87 5.91
N VAL A 145 12.24 -2.47 5.34
CA VAL A 145 12.00 -2.41 3.89
C VAL A 145 12.02 -0.95 3.44
N LYS A 146 11.33 -0.09 4.19
CA LYS A 146 11.29 1.36 3.96
C LYS A 146 11.10 2.07 5.29
N VAL A 147 11.98 2.98 5.61
CA VAL A 147 11.92 3.80 6.84
C VAL A 147 11.43 5.21 6.49
N TRP A 148 10.61 5.77 7.36
CA TRP A 148 10.14 7.15 7.31
C TRP A 148 10.84 7.97 8.41
N ASN A 149 11.46 9.07 8.00
CA ASN A 149 12.08 10.08 8.88
C ASN A 149 11.28 11.36 8.80
#